data_9f3947d2417cefe58dd7977c41705c4d
#
_entry.id   9f3947d2417cefe58dd7977c41705c4d
#
_cell.length_a   1.000
_cell.length_b   1.000
_cell.length_c   1.000
_cell.angle_alpha   90.00
_cell.angle_beta   90.00
_cell.angle_gamma   90.00
#
_symmetry.space_group_name_H-M   'P 1'
#
loop_
_entity.id
_entity.type
_entity.pdbx_description
1 polymer ?
#
loop_
_entity_poly.entity_id
_entity_poly.type
_entity_poly.pdbx_seq_one_letter_code
_entity_poly.pdbx_strand_id
1 'polypeptide(L)' 'MNIESVTVLRNPETNEIMNFDLRCCEGYYIVPVDPKNRHYIEIMRQVETGTLVIQEAE' A
#
# COMPACT_ATOMS: atom_id res chain seq x y z
N MET A 1 5.23 1.92 -12.67
CA MET A 1 5.63 2.49 -11.37
C MET A 1 6.54 1.51 -10.64
N ASN A 2 7.65 1.99 -10.12
CA ASN A 2 8.63 1.16 -9.43
C ASN A 2 8.41 1.26 -7.92
N ILE A 3 7.70 0.31 -7.37
CA ILE A 3 7.38 0.28 -5.95
C ILE A 3 8.44 -0.52 -5.21
N GLU A 4 9.11 0.10 -4.23
CA GLU A 4 10.11 -0.58 -3.42
C GLU A 4 9.49 -1.32 -2.25
N SER A 5 8.56 -0.67 -1.56
CA SER A 5 7.89 -1.29 -0.43
C SER A 5 6.54 -0.61 -0.18
N VAL A 6 5.66 -1.34 0.46
CA VAL A 6 4.36 -0.83 0.88
C VAL A 6 4.12 -1.25 2.32
N THR A 7 3.75 -0.28 3.15
CA THR A 7 3.40 -0.52 4.55
C THR A 7 1.93 -0.21 4.76
N VAL A 8 1.23 -1.11 5.42
CA VAL A 8 -0.20 -0.94 5.71
C VAL A 8 -0.34 -0.18 7.03
N LEU A 9 -1.16 0.87 7.00
CA LEU A 9 -1.51 1.62 8.20
C LEU A 9 -2.92 1.22 8.63
N ARG A 10 -3.04 0.73 9.85
CA ARG A 10 -4.31 0.25 10.38
C ARG A 10 -4.80 1.14 11.52
N ASN A 11 -6.12 1.20 11.64
CA ASN A 11 -6.74 1.84 12.78
C ASN A 11 -6.60 0.92 14.00
N PRO A 12 -5.95 1.37 15.10
CA PRO A 12 -5.74 0.51 16.26
C PRO A 12 -7.03 0.13 17.00
N GLU A 13 -8.10 0.88 16.80
CA GLU A 13 -9.37 0.60 17.47
C GLU A 13 -10.18 -0.47 16.72
N THR A 14 -10.24 -0.38 15.40
CA THR A 14 -11.04 -1.27 14.57
C THR A 14 -10.21 -2.31 13.84
N ASN A 15 -8.91 -2.12 13.78
CA ASN A 15 -7.97 -2.96 13.03
C ASN A 15 -8.24 -2.97 11.52
N GLU A 16 -8.91 -1.94 11.04
CA GLU A 16 -9.16 -1.78 9.62
C GLU A 16 -8.03 -1.05 8.93
N ILE A 17 -7.79 -1.39 7.68
CA ILE A 17 -6.76 -0.74 6.88
C ILE A 17 -7.22 0.67 6.52
N MET A 18 -6.44 1.66 6.91
CA MET A 18 -6.73 3.07 6.62
C MET A 18 -6.08 3.52 5.34
N ASN A 19 -4.77 3.29 5.23
CA ASN A 19 -3.98 3.75 4.09
C ASN A 19 -2.83 2.80 3.84
N PHE A 20 -2.21 2.94 2.67
CA PHE A 20 -0.93 2.32 2.37
C PHE A 20 0.15 3.38 2.31
N ASP A 21 1.29 3.11 2.91
CA ASP A 21 2.48 3.93 2.79
C ASP A 21 3.34 3.33 1.68
N LEU A 22 3.28 3.94 0.51
CA LEU A 22 3.97 3.48 -0.68
C LEU A 22 5.34 4.14 -0.75
N ARG A 23 6.39 3.34 -0.87
CA ARG A 23 7.75 3.85 -1.05
C ARG A 23 8.28 3.46 -2.41
N CYS A 24 8.84 4.43 -3.09
CA CYS A 24 9.48 4.22 -4.38
C CYS A 24 10.74 5.07 -4.47
N CYS A 25 11.48 4.93 -5.57
CA CYS A 25 12.75 5.64 -5.76
C CYS A 25 12.60 7.17 -5.75
N GLU A 26 11.41 7.66 -6.03
CA GLU A 26 11.14 9.10 -6.07
C GLU A 26 10.72 9.68 -4.72
N GLY A 27 10.46 8.83 -3.73
CA GLY A 27 9.99 9.26 -2.43
C GLY A 27 8.93 8.33 -1.87
N TYR A 28 8.01 8.87 -1.10
CA TYR A 28 6.90 8.07 -0.60
C TYR A 28 5.58 8.80 -0.80
N TYR A 29 4.51 8.02 -0.84
CA TYR A 29 3.16 8.53 -1.04
C TYR A 29 2.21 7.79 -0.11
N ILE A 30 1.19 8.51 0.36
CA ILE A 30 0.11 7.89 1.11
C ILE A 30 -1.00 7.58 0.13
N VAL A 31 -1.36 6.30 0.03
CA VAL A 31 -2.37 5.82 -0.90
C VAL A 31 -3.60 5.40 -0.13
N PRO A 32 -4.75 6.02 -0.36
CA PRO A 32 -5.98 5.63 0.34
C PRO A 32 -6.48 4.27 -0.16
N VAL A 33 -7.24 3.59 0.69
CA VAL A 33 -7.88 2.32 0.31
C VAL A 33 -9.12 2.64 -0.49
N ASP A 34 -8.94 2.85 -1.77
CA ASP A 34 -10.00 3.22 -2.70
C ASP A 34 -9.83 2.41 -3.99
N PRO A 35 -10.81 1.55 -4.32
CA PRO A 35 -10.70 0.72 -5.53
C PRO A 35 -10.67 1.52 -6.83
N LYS A 36 -10.96 2.80 -6.77
CA LYS A 36 -10.86 3.68 -7.93
C LYS A 36 -9.50 4.35 -8.05
N ASN A 37 -8.67 4.25 -7.01
CA ASN A 37 -7.35 4.88 -7.02
C ASN A 37 -6.37 4.01 -7.82
N ARG A 38 -5.68 4.62 -8.78
CA ARG A 38 -4.74 3.90 -9.64
C ARG A 38 -3.60 3.27 -8.85
N HIS A 39 -3.08 3.98 -7.86
CA HIS A 39 -1.99 3.47 -7.04
C HIS A 39 -2.44 2.27 -6.22
N TYR A 40 -3.65 2.33 -5.68
CA TYR A 40 -4.21 1.23 -4.94
C TYR A 40 -4.36 -0.02 -5.82
N ILE A 41 -4.90 0.15 -7.02
CA ILE A 41 -5.08 -0.94 -7.98
C ILE A 41 -3.74 -1.57 -8.33
N GLU A 42 -2.72 -0.74 -8.58
CA GLU A 42 -1.39 -1.22 -8.92
C GLU A 42 -0.75 -1.98 -7.76
N ILE A 43 -0.91 -1.49 -6.53
CA ILE A 43 -0.42 -2.17 -5.34
C ILE A 43 -1.05 -3.56 -5.22
N MET A 44 -2.37 -3.63 -5.33
CA MET A 44 -3.08 -4.89 -5.21
C MET A 44 -2.68 -5.87 -6.30
N ARG A 45 -2.52 -5.39 -7.51
CA ARG A 45 -2.10 -6.20 -8.64
C ARG A 45 -0.72 -6.81 -8.41
N GLN A 46 0.24 -6.02 -7.94
CA GLN A 46 1.59 -6.52 -7.70
C GLN A 46 1.65 -7.48 -6.52
N VAL A 47 0.83 -7.26 -5.51
CA VAL A 47 0.74 -8.18 -4.38
C VAL A 47 0.14 -9.52 -4.85
N GLU A 48 -0.88 -9.46 -5.67
CA GLU A 48 -1.54 -10.66 -6.19
C GLU A 48 -0.61 -11.50 -7.06
N THR A 49 0.24 -10.84 -7.85
CA THR A 49 1.19 -11.55 -8.71
C THR A 49 2.43 -12.00 -7.95
N GLY A 50 2.56 -11.64 -6.68
CA GLY A 50 3.71 -12.03 -5.87
C GLY A 50 4.94 -11.16 -6.06
N THR A 51 4.82 -10.07 -6.80
CA THR A 51 5.93 -9.15 -7.06
C THR A 51 6.20 -8.24 -5.87
N LEU A 52 5.17 -7.95 -5.09
CA LEU A 52 5.24 -7.01 -3.98
C LEU A 52 4.69 -7.66 -2.72
N VAL A 53 5.38 -7.45 -1.61
CA VAL A 53 4.94 -7.91 -0.30
C VAL A 53 4.57 -6.71 0.55
N ILE A 54 3.36 -6.72 1.10
CA ILE A 54 2.89 -5.66 1.99
C ILE A 54 3.39 -5.93 3.40
N GLN A 55 3.98 -4.91 4.01
CA GLN A 55 4.43 -4.98 5.39
C GLN A 55 3.40 -4.29 6.28
N GLU A 56 3.25 -4.78 7.49
CA GLU A 56 2.34 -4.16 8.45
C GLU A 56 3.10 -3.24 9.39
N ALA A 57 2.58 -2.02 9.54
CA ALA A 57 3.10 -1.07 10.51
C ALA A 57 2.53 -1.41 11.89
N GLU A 58 3.37 -1.33 12.89
CA GLU A 58 2.92 -1.50 14.26
C GLU A 58 2.52 -0.19 14.91
#